data_3df83c2bd1913e229c10f498d0048bbd
#
_entry.id   3df83c2bd1913e229c10f498d0048bbd
#
_cell.length_a   1.000
_cell.length_b   1.000
_cell.length_c   1.000
_cell.angle_alpha   90.00
_cell.angle_beta   90.00
_cell.angle_gamma   90.00
#
_symmetry.space_group_name_H-M   'P 1'
#
loop_
_entity.id
_entity.type
_entity.pdbx_description
1 polymer ?
#
loop_
_entity_poly.entity_id
_entity_poly.type
_entity_poly.pdbx_seq_one_letter_code
_entity_poly.pdbx_strand_id
1 'polypeptide(L)'
;MRGTFRALCLSACFALAVTTSAQEGHPLVGSWHGDWGTSGAGRQDLTIVVDYTADGADVTGIANPGYDHATLQNLQLTTPKPADWNVRFEVELKDKSGKATRYVADGRLDKIGSDRRTLSGTWNAGTTKGDFKLTRDRDYSR
;
A
#
# COMPACT_ATOMS: atom_id res chain seq x y z
N MET A 1 8.66 27.19 72.80
CA MET A 1 7.64 27.42 71.78
C MET A 1 7.87 26.45 70.68
N ARG A 2 6.93 25.58 70.46
CA ARG A 2 7.06 24.47 69.51
C ARG A 2 6.36 24.87 68.22
N GLY A 3 7.12 25.06 67.12
CA GLY A 3 6.60 25.30 65.79
C GLY A 3 6.70 23.98 64.98
N THR A 4 5.59 23.35 64.76
CA THR A 4 5.48 22.15 63.92
C THR A 4 5.41 22.56 62.47
N PHE A 5 6.47 22.33 61.71
CA PHE A 5 6.47 22.43 60.25
C PHE A 5 5.78 21.20 59.69
N ARG A 6 4.62 21.39 59.12
CA ARG A 6 3.95 20.37 58.29
C ARG A 6 4.50 20.49 56.87
N ALA A 7 5.33 19.56 56.49
CA ALA A 7 5.77 19.39 55.12
C ALA A 7 4.61 18.78 54.30
N LEU A 8 4.10 19.57 53.36
CA LEU A 8 3.10 19.12 52.41
C LEU A 8 3.84 18.47 51.22
N CYS A 9 3.88 17.15 51.16
CA CYS A 9 4.38 16.45 49.99
C CYS A 9 3.30 16.51 48.90
N LEU A 10 3.49 17.37 47.89
CA LEU A 10 2.74 17.32 46.66
C LEU A 10 3.36 16.23 45.78
N SER A 11 2.75 15.06 45.75
CA SER A 11 3.04 14.04 44.75
C SER A 11 2.42 14.44 43.41
N ALA A 12 3.23 15.00 42.55
CA ALA A 12 2.85 15.22 41.15
C ALA A 12 2.90 13.88 40.40
N CYS A 13 1.75 13.23 40.28
CA CYS A 13 1.61 12.10 39.35
C CYS A 13 1.68 12.64 37.91
N PHE A 14 2.85 12.54 37.31
CA PHE A 14 2.99 12.70 35.87
C PHE A 14 2.37 11.46 35.21
N ALA A 15 1.14 11.58 34.76
CA ALA A 15 0.54 10.62 33.86
C ALA A 15 1.23 10.76 32.50
N LEU A 16 2.22 9.90 32.25
CA LEU A 16 2.74 9.68 30.91
C LEU A 16 1.62 9.10 30.06
N ALA A 17 0.94 9.94 29.31
CA ALA A 17 0.08 9.50 28.23
C ALA A 17 0.97 8.86 27.17
N VAL A 18 1.12 7.54 27.25
CA VAL A 18 1.68 6.75 26.16
C VAL A 18 0.65 6.81 25.05
N THR A 19 0.83 7.72 24.11
CA THR A 19 0.12 7.68 22.84
C THR A 19 0.62 6.43 22.12
N THR A 20 -0.10 5.32 22.26
CA THR A 20 0.03 4.19 21.37
C THR A 20 -0.43 4.68 20.00
N SER A 21 0.50 5.20 19.19
CA SER A 21 0.28 5.28 17.78
C SER A 21 0.02 3.84 17.34
N ALA A 22 -1.21 3.54 16.97
CA ALA A 22 -1.51 2.29 16.29
C ALA A 22 -0.55 2.24 15.10
N GLN A 23 0.34 1.26 15.10
CA GLN A 23 1.32 1.09 14.04
C GLN A 23 0.50 0.68 12.81
N GLU A 24 0.08 1.67 12.03
CA GLU A 24 -0.55 1.39 10.75
C GLU A 24 0.44 0.57 9.94
N GLY A 25 0.01 -0.61 9.50
CA GLY A 25 0.82 -1.49 8.69
C GLY A 25 1.27 -0.81 7.39
N HIS A 26 2.10 -1.49 6.62
CA HIS A 26 2.60 -0.95 5.35
C HIS A 26 1.44 -0.49 4.45
N PRO A 27 1.48 0.73 3.89
CA PRO A 27 0.33 1.33 3.19
C PRO A 27 -0.20 0.54 2.00
N LEU A 28 0.64 -0.29 1.38
CA LEU A 28 0.26 -1.12 0.24
C LEU A 28 -0.36 -2.47 0.61
N VAL A 29 -0.19 -2.96 1.83
CA VAL A 29 -0.71 -4.27 2.23
C VAL A 29 -2.24 -4.29 2.12
N GLY A 30 -2.75 -5.33 1.49
CA GLY A 30 -4.18 -5.57 1.27
C GLY A 30 -4.50 -6.02 -0.14
N SER A 31 -5.79 -6.13 -0.42
CA SER A 31 -6.32 -6.50 -1.73
C SER A 31 -6.80 -5.26 -2.47
N TRP A 32 -6.36 -5.14 -3.70
CA TRP A 32 -6.63 -4.01 -4.57
C TRP A 32 -7.38 -4.47 -5.80
N HIS A 33 -8.51 -3.83 -6.10
CA HIS A 33 -9.35 -4.17 -7.24
C HIS A 33 -9.62 -2.94 -8.11
N GLY A 34 -9.63 -3.15 -9.38
CA GLY A 34 -9.95 -2.12 -10.36
C GLY A 34 -9.72 -2.60 -11.77
N ASP A 35 -9.25 -1.71 -12.60
CA ASP A 35 -9.02 -1.98 -14.02
C ASP A 35 -7.73 -1.34 -14.54
N TRP A 36 -7.30 -1.84 -15.68
CA TRP A 36 -6.16 -1.33 -16.43
C TRP A 36 -6.38 -1.49 -17.93
N GLY A 37 -5.68 -0.77 -18.69
CA GLY A 37 -5.74 -0.87 -20.15
C GLY A 37 -5.26 0.39 -20.84
N THR A 38 -5.38 0.39 -22.17
CA THR A 38 -5.23 1.61 -22.97
C THR A 38 -6.44 2.51 -22.77
N SER A 39 -6.26 3.83 -22.85
CA SER A 39 -7.36 4.77 -22.62
C SER A 39 -8.50 4.55 -23.61
N GLY A 40 -9.73 4.46 -23.10
CA GLY A 40 -10.99 4.46 -23.83
C GLY A 40 -11.52 3.12 -24.32
N ALA A 41 -10.68 2.14 -24.62
CA ALA A 41 -11.13 0.82 -25.06
C ALA A 41 -10.22 -0.28 -24.51
N GLY A 42 -10.75 -1.51 -24.34
CA GLY A 42 -9.95 -2.65 -23.91
C GLY A 42 -9.56 -2.62 -22.44
N ARG A 43 -10.40 -2.06 -21.57
CA ARG A 43 -10.21 -2.14 -20.11
C ARG A 43 -10.36 -3.58 -19.65
N GLN A 44 -9.47 -3.99 -18.78
CA GLN A 44 -9.46 -5.33 -18.18
C GLN A 44 -9.45 -5.21 -16.67
N ASP A 45 -10.09 -6.16 -16.02
CA ASP A 45 -10.05 -6.23 -14.56
C ASP A 45 -8.63 -6.55 -14.08
N LEU A 46 -8.27 -5.93 -12.98
CA LEU A 46 -7.00 -6.16 -12.31
C LEU A 46 -7.23 -6.29 -10.82
N THR A 47 -6.70 -7.37 -10.27
CA THR A 47 -6.60 -7.59 -8.83
C THR A 47 -5.14 -7.68 -8.47
N ILE A 48 -4.72 -6.93 -7.45
CA ILE A 48 -3.39 -7.04 -6.86
C ILE A 48 -3.55 -7.35 -5.38
N VAL A 49 -2.84 -8.34 -4.90
CA VAL A 49 -2.76 -8.66 -3.47
C VAL A 49 -1.34 -8.41 -3.02
N VAL A 50 -1.18 -7.53 -2.04
CA VAL A 50 0.11 -7.21 -1.42
C VAL A 50 0.11 -7.70 0.01
N ASP A 51 1.15 -8.42 0.40
CA ASP A 51 1.34 -8.96 1.74
C ASP A 51 2.79 -8.78 2.17
N TYR A 52 3.03 -8.97 3.46
CA TYR A 52 4.38 -8.98 3.97
C TYR A 52 5.16 -10.20 3.47
N THR A 53 6.46 -10.02 3.28
CA THR A 53 7.39 -11.14 3.10
C THR A 53 7.39 -12.04 4.34
N ALA A 54 7.84 -13.27 4.20
CA ALA A 54 7.83 -14.26 5.30
C ALA A 54 8.57 -13.80 6.57
N ASP A 55 9.60 -12.96 6.40
CA ASP A 55 10.35 -12.35 7.51
C ASP A 55 9.71 -11.05 8.03
N GLY A 56 8.67 -10.55 7.38
CA GLY A 56 7.99 -9.31 7.74
C GLY A 56 8.78 -8.02 7.49
N ALA A 57 9.95 -8.12 6.85
CA ALA A 57 10.83 -6.97 6.64
C ALA A 57 10.46 -6.12 5.43
N ASP A 58 9.72 -6.69 4.47
CA ASP A 58 9.34 -6.04 3.22
C ASP A 58 7.94 -6.50 2.79
N VAL A 59 7.50 -6.03 1.66
CA VAL A 59 6.23 -6.45 1.05
C VAL A 59 6.45 -7.07 -0.32
N THR A 60 5.58 -8.01 -0.65
CA THR A 60 5.52 -8.66 -1.95
C THR A 60 4.10 -8.59 -2.47
N GLY A 61 3.93 -8.69 -3.78
CA GLY A 61 2.61 -8.64 -4.38
C GLY A 61 2.43 -9.62 -5.52
N ILE A 62 1.20 -9.99 -5.76
CA ILE A 62 0.79 -10.79 -6.89
C ILE A 62 -0.35 -10.11 -7.65
N ALA A 63 -0.28 -10.17 -8.97
CA ALA A 63 -1.35 -9.72 -9.85
C ALA A 63 -2.22 -10.91 -10.25
N ASN A 64 -3.53 -10.72 -10.28
CA ASN A 64 -4.53 -11.70 -10.66
C ASN A 64 -4.35 -13.04 -9.94
N PRO A 65 -4.54 -13.07 -8.61
CA PRO A 65 -4.33 -14.28 -7.83
C PRO A 65 -5.17 -15.44 -8.35
N GLY A 66 -4.55 -16.60 -8.46
CA GLY A 66 -5.14 -17.81 -9.03
C GLY A 66 -4.09 -18.64 -9.73
N TYR A 67 -4.53 -19.50 -10.66
CA TYR A 67 -3.64 -20.41 -11.36
C TYR A 67 -2.57 -19.70 -12.21
N ASP A 68 -2.97 -18.60 -12.87
CA ASP A 68 -2.10 -17.80 -13.75
C ASP A 68 -1.67 -16.47 -13.10
N HIS A 69 -1.43 -16.49 -11.81
CA HIS A 69 -0.96 -15.29 -11.10
C HIS A 69 0.44 -14.86 -11.56
N ALA A 70 0.69 -13.58 -11.52
CA ALA A 70 2.00 -13.00 -11.78
C ALA A 70 2.53 -12.29 -10.54
N THR A 71 3.78 -12.56 -10.19
CA THR A 71 4.45 -11.88 -9.07
C THR A 71 4.87 -10.48 -9.50
N LEU A 72 4.57 -9.48 -8.65
CA LEU A 72 5.10 -8.14 -8.83
C LEU A 72 6.62 -8.15 -8.57
N GLN A 73 7.36 -7.50 -9.46
CA GLN A 73 8.81 -7.37 -9.35
C GLN A 73 9.15 -5.91 -9.08
N ASN A 74 10.24 -5.69 -8.34
CA ASN A 74 10.74 -4.35 -8.04
C ASN A 74 9.67 -3.43 -7.46
N LEU A 75 8.83 -3.97 -6.58
CA LEU A 75 7.80 -3.19 -5.89
C LEU A 75 8.47 -2.20 -4.94
N GLN A 76 8.26 -0.92 -5.19
CA GLN A 76 8.84 0.18 -4.44
C GLN A 76 7.76 1.19 -4.05
N LEU A 77 7.83 1.62 -2.80
CA LEU A 77 7.06 2.74 -2.28
C LEU A 77 8.03 3.84 -1.87
N THR A 78 7.89 5.02 -2.44
CA THR A 78 8.73 6.18 -2.15
C THR A 78 7.90 7.37 -1.73
N THR A 79 8.45 8.18 -0.85
CA THR A 79 7.81 9.39 -0.34
C THR A 79 8.74 10.59 -0.52
N PRO A 80 8.90 11.11 -1.77
CA PRO A 80 9.83 12.20 -2.04
C PRO A 80 9.47 13.50 -1.32
N LYS A 81 8.19 13.65 -0.96
CA LYS A 81 7.67 14.75 -0.16
C LYS A 81 6.65 14.22 0.85
N PRO A 82 6.43 14.90 1.99
CA PRO A 82 5.32 14.55 2.88
C PRO A 82 4.00 14.43 2.13
N ALA A 83 3.25 13.35 2.37
CA ALA A 83 1.99 13.00 1.72
C ALA A 83 2.04 12.66 0.23
N ASP A 84 3.22 12.62 -0.39
CA ASP A 84 3.41 12.11 -1.75
C ASP A 84 3.90 10.66 -1.68
N TRP A 85 3.01 9.73 -2.00
CA TRP A 85 3.28 8.30 -1.97
C TRP A 85 3.32 7.75 -3.39
N ASN A 86 4.52 7.53 -3.92
CA ASN A 86 4.74 7.00 -5.25
C ASN A 86 5.01 5.50 -5.19
N VAL A 87 4.36 4.76 -6.07
CA VAL A 87 4.48 3.30 -6.17
C VAL A 87 5.00 2.95 -7.55
N ARG A 88 6.04 2.15 -7.62
CA ARG A 88 6.56 1.59 -8.86
C ARG A 88 6.63 0.07 -8.73
N PHE A 89 6.21 -0.62 -9.75
CA PHE A 89 6.35 -2.07 -9.85
C PHE A 89 6.44 -2.51 -11.30
N GLU A 90 6.89 -3.72 -11.48
CA GLU A 90 6.92 -4.40 -12.76
C GLU A 90 6.17 -5.71 -12.65
N VAL A 91 5.52 -6.10 -13.72
CA VAL A 91 4.82 -7.38 -13.79
C VAL A 91 4.96 -7.97 -15.19
N GLU A 92 5.14 -9.27 -15.25
CA GLU A 92 5.19 -10.00 -16.50
C GLU A 92 3.90 -10.81 -16.63
N LEU A 93 3.10 -10.48 -17.63
CA LEU A 93 1.84 -11.15 -17.92
C LEU A 93 1.95 -11.95 -19.22
N LYS A 94 1.41 -13.16 -19.20
CA LYS A 94 1.33 -14.02 -20.39
C LYS A 94 -0.02 -13.85 -21.07
N ASP A 95 0.01 -13.76 -22.39
CA ASP A 95 -1.18 -13.82 -23.21
C ASP A 95 -1.66 -15.27 -23.42
N LYS A 96 -2.77 -15.43 -24.15
CA LYS A 96 -3.33 -16.76 -24.48
C LYS A 96 -2.39 -17.66 -25.28
N SER A 97 -1.41 -17.07 -25.98
CA SER A 97 -0.38 -17.81 -26.73
C SER A 97 0.82 -18.22 -25.86
N GLY A 98 0.87 -17.80 -24.62
CA GLY A 98 1.98 -18.00 -23.71
C GLY A 98 3.12 -16.98 -23.86
N LYS A 99 2.94 -15.95 -24.69
CA LYS A 99 3.91 -14.86 -24.83
C LYS A 99 3.86 -13.95 -23.62
N ALA A 100 5.01 -13.80 -22.96
CA ALA A 100 5.17 -12.91 -21.84
C ALA A 100 5.43 -11.48 -22.29
N THR A 101 4.74 -10.52 -21.66
CA THR A 101 4.97 -9.10 -21.83
C THR A 101 5.24 -8.46 -20.49
N ARG A 102 6.32 -7.68 -20.41
CA ARG A 102 6.69 -6.96 -19.20
C ARG A 102 6.06 -5.57 -19.19
N TYR A 103 5.32 -5.30 -18.14
CA TYR A 103 4.68 -4.02 -17.88
C TYR A 103 5.42 -3.32 -16.75
N VAL A 104 5.71 -2.04 -16.94
CA VAL A 104 6.29 -1.17 -15.91
C VAL A 104 5.22 -0.17 -15.50
N ALA A 105 4.86 -0.18 -14.25
CA ALA A 105 3.81 0.67 -13.69
C ALA A 105 4.39 1.71 -12.73
N ASP A 106 3.96 2.94 -12.90
CA ASP A 106 4.23 4.06 -12.02
C ASP A 106 2.91 4.65 -11.56
N GLY A 107 2.68 4.67 -10.28
CA GLY A 107 1.43 5.12 -9.70
C GLY A 107 1.61 5.97 -8.47
N ARG A 108 0.48 6.47 -8.00
CA ARG A 108 0.34 7.25 -6.80
C ARG A 108 -0.68 6.62 -5.88
N LEU A 109 -0.32 6.56 -4.62
CA LEU A 109 -1.21 6.11 -3.56
C LEU A 109 -1.87 7.32 -2.91
N ASP A 110 -3.18 7.37 -2.94
CA ASP A 110 -3.99 8.46 -2.38
C ASP A 110 -4.94 7.95 -1.29
N LYS A 111 -5.46 8.86 -0.49
CA LYS A 111 -6.42 8.60 0.58
C LYS A 111 -5.91 7.59 1.63
N ILE A 112 -4.66 7.71 2.02
CA ILE A 112 -3.99 6.77 2.93
C ILE A 112 -4.69 6.69 4.30
N GLY A 113 -5.22 7.79 4.81
CA GLY A 113 -5.98 7.83 6.05
C GLY A 113 -7.40 7.28 5.96
N SER A 114 -7.82 6.80 4.79
CA SER A 114 -9.16 6.28 4.51
C SER A 114 -9.14 4.75 4.41
N ASP A 115 -10.27 4.13 4.72
CA ASP A 115 -10.52 2.71 4.46
C ASP A 115 -10.62 2.37 2.95
N ARG A 116 -10.71 3.40 2.10
CA ARG A 116 -10.77 3.29 0.64
C ARG A 116 -9.57 3.98 -0.03
N ARG A 117 -8.39 3.47 0.22
CA ARG A 117 -7.19 3.92 -0.47
C ARG A 117 -7.29 3.65 -1.96
N THR A 118 -6.75 4.55 -2.76
CA THR A 118 -6.67 4.38 -4.21
C THR A 118 -5.23 4.35 -4.68
N LEU A 119 -4.95 3.49 -5.63
CA LEU A 119 -3.68 3.39 -6.33
C LEU A 119 -3.96 3.59 -7.82
N SER A 120 -3.48 4.67 -8.39
CA SER A 120 -3.70 4.99 -9.79
C SER A 120 -2.43 5.48 -10.45
N GLY A 121 -2.31 5.25 -11.73
CA GLY A 121 -1.14 5.68 -12.47
C GLY A 121 -1.14 5.20 -13.91
N THR A 122 0.06 5.13 -14.46
CA THR A 122 0.31 4.74 -15.84
C THR A 122 1.21 3.52 -15.90
N TRP A 123 1.10 2.79 -16.99
CA TRP A 123 1.99 1.68 -17.30
C TRP A 123 2.51 1.82 -18.74
N ASN A 124 3.63 1.19 -19.00
CA ASN A 124 4.14 1.02 -20.34
C ASN A 124 4.68 -0.41 -20.55
N ALA A 125 4.61 -0.84 -21.80
CA ALA A 125 5.17 -2.09 -22.28
C ALA A 125 5.75 -1.83 -23.68
N GLY A 126 7.04 -1.53 -23.76
CA GLY A 126 7.67 -1.07 -25.00
C GLY A 126 7.06 0.26 -25.46
N THR A 127 6.41 0.25 -26.62
CA THR A 127 5.75 1.43 -27.21
C THR A 127 4.27 1.57 -26.79
N THR A 128 3.70 0.55 -26.18
CA THR A 128 2.32 0.56 -25.71
C THR A 128 2.25 1.19 -24.33
N LYS A 129 1.26 2.03 -24.11
CA LYS A 129 1.03 2.76 -22.85
C LYS A 129 -0.43 2.69 -22.46
N GLY A 130 -0.68 2.80 -21.19
CA GLY A 130 -2.02 2.89 -20.66
C GLY A 130 -2.03 3.39 -19.20
N ASP A 131 -3.16 3.25 -18.58
CA ASP A 131 -3.35 3.62 -17.20
C ASP A 131 -3.99 2.49 -16.38
N PHE A 132 -3.99 2.66 -15.09
CA PHE A 132 -4.67 1.76 -14.16
C PHE A 132 -5.24 2.55 -12.98
N LYS A 133 -6.30 2.02 -12.42
CA LYS A 133 -6.90 2.55 -11.19
C LYS A 133 -7.41 1.41 -10.34
N LEU A 134 -6.92 1.35 -9.13
CA LEU A 134 -7.27 0.34 -8.15
C LEU A 134 -7.77 0.99 -6.87
N THR A 135 -8.68 0.32 -6.20
CA THR A 135 -9.15 0.69 -4.86
C THR A 135 -8.91 -0.49 -3.93
N ARG A 136 -8.40 -0.19 -2.73
CA ARG A 136 -8.21 -1.22 -1.70
C ARG A 136 -9.54 -1.61 -1.11
N ASP A 137 -9.77 -2.91 -0.99
CA ASP A 137 -10.90 -3.43 -0.25
C ASP A 137 -10.82 -3.04 1.23
N ARG A 138 -11.96 -2.86 1.84
CA ARG A 138 -12.02 -2.71 3.29
C ARG A 138 -11.52 -4.01 3.92
N ASP A 139 -10.56 -3.89 4.80
CA ASP A 139 -10.19 -5.00 5.67
C ASP A 139 -11.36 -5.28 6.62
N TYR A 140 -12.08 -6.33 6.34
CA TYR A 140 -13.03 -6.92 7.28
C TYR A 140 -12.33 -7.86 8.28
N SER A 141 -11.05 -7.60 8.58
CA SER A 141 -10.37 -8.31 9.64
C SER A 141 -10.99 -7.92 10.98
N ARG A 142 -11.95 -8.72 11.40
CA ARG A 142 -12.46 -8.73 12.78
C ARG A 142 -11.74 -9.81 13.57
#